data_1b42ef0f18e9fd94f9db10c6684cfb1a
#
_entry.id   1b42ef0f18e9fd94f9db10c6684cfb1a
#
_cell.length_a   1.000
_cell.length_b   1.000
_cell.length_c   1.000
_cell.angle_alpha   90.00
_cell.angle_beta   90.00
_cell.angle_gamma   90.00
#
_symmetry.space_group_name_H-M   'P 1'
#
loop_
_entity.id
_entity.type
_entity.pdbx_description
1 polymer ?
#
loop_
_entity_poly.entity_id
_entity_poly.type
_entity_poly.pdbx_seq_one_letter_code
_entity_poly.pdbx_strand_id
1 'polypeptide(L)'
;MCLKQEEWAAAAAVCTSVLEREPENVKALFRRGTARAKSAEYAAARADLLAASKLDPKLKEIREALSACKEAEAAAKAKDKAFAAKMFG
;
A
#
# COMPACT_ATOMS: atom_id res chain seq x y z
N MET A 1 2.95 -2.83 18.10
CA MET A 1 4.23 -3.32 17.56
C MET A 1 4.27 -3.17 16.05
N CYS A 2 5.35 -2.61 15.54
CA CYS A 2 5.53 -2.48 14.09
C CYS A 2 6.18 -3.74 13.54
N LEU A 3 5.60 -4.28 12.47
CA LEU A 3 6.18 -5.41 11.77
C LEU A 3 7.44 -4.94 11.05
N LYS A 4 8.43 -5.80 10.97
CA LYS A 4 9.63 -5.53 10.22
C LYS A 4 9.34 -5.60 8.72
N GLN A 5 10.17 -4.94 7.91
CA GLN A 5 10.02 -4.95 6.46
C GLN A 5 9.90 -6.36 5.88
N GLU A 6 10.66 -7.29 6.44
CA GLU A 6 10.62 -8.69 6.00
C GLU A 6 9.26 -9.32 6.24
N GLU A 7 8.60 -8.97 7.34
CA GLU A 7 7.29 -9.49 7.68
C GLU A 7 6.23 -8.94 6.72
N TRP A 8 6.36 -7.67 6.33
CA TRP A 8 5.45 -7.08 5.35
C TRP A 8 5.60 -7.73 3.98
N ALA A 9 6.84 -8.01 3.58
CA ALA A 9 7.10 -8.69 2.30
C ALA A 9 6.53 -10.11 2.32
N ALA A 10 6.69 -10.83 3.44
CA ALA A 10 6.12 -12.17 3.59
C ALA A 10 4.60 -12.14 3.53
N ALA A 11 3.99 -11.16 4.21
CA ALA A 11 2.53 -10.99 4.17
C ALA A 11 2.04 -10.72 2.76
N ALA A 12 2.74 -9.87 2.02
CA ALA A 12 2.40 -9.56 0.62
C ALA A 12 2.52 -10.81 -0.26
N ALA A 13 3.54 -11.63 -0.03
CA ALA A 13 3.73 -12.87 -0.79
C ALA A 13 2.59 -13.86 -0.55
N VAL A 14 2.16 -14.01 0.70
CA VAL A 14 1.04 -14.87 1.04
C VAL A 14 -0.24 -14.38 0.35
N CYS A 15 -0.48 -13.09 0.40
CA CYS A 15 -1.65 -12.49 -0.26
C CYS A 15 -1.60 -12.68 -1.77
N THR A 16 -0.41 -12.59 -2.36
CA THR A 16 -0.22 -12.83 -3.79
C THR A 16 -0.61 -14.26 -4.16
N SER A 17 -0.22 -15.24 -3.33
CA SER A 17 -0.60 -16.64 -3.54
C SER A 17 -2.12 -16.81 -3.50
N VAL A 18 -2.77 -16.15 -2.55
CA VAL A 18 -4.24 -16.19 -2.45
C VAL A 18 -4.87 -15.58 -3.70
N LEU A 19 -4.32 -14.45 -4.16
CA LEU A 19 -4.85 -13.74 -5.33
C LEU A 19 -4.64 -14.49 -6.64
N GLU A 20 -3.65 -15.37 -6.72
CA GLU A 20 -3.47 -16.24 -7.87
C GLU A 20 -4.62 -17.21 -8.02
N ARG A 21 -5.21 -17.64 -6.90
CA ARG A 21 -6.37 -18.53 -6.89
C ARG A 21 -7.67 -17.74 -6.94
N GLU A 22 -7.71 -16.63 -6.22
CA GLU A 22 -8.91 -15.79 -6.10
C GLU A 22 -8.54 -14.33 -6.37
N PRO A 23 -8.44 -13.94 -7.65
CA PRO A 23 -8.03 -12.57 -7.99
C PRO A 23 -9.00 -11.49 -7.49
N GLU A 24 -10.22 -11.88 -7.17
CA GLU A 24 -11.24 -10.96 -6.67
C GLU A 24 -11.37 -10.99 -5.15
N ASN A 25 -10.41 -11.58 -4.44
CA ASN A 25 -10.44 -11.61 -2.99
C ASN A 25 -10.08 -10.24 -2.41
N VAL A 26 -11.11 -9.51 -1.99
CA VAL A 26 -10.98 -8.14 -1.46
C VAL A 26 -10.05 -8.09 -0.25
N LYS A 27 -10.19 -9.06 0.67
CA LYS A 27 -9.35 -9.12 1.87
C LYS A 27 -7.87 -9.27 1.52
N ALA A 28 -7.57 -10.14 0.56
CA ALA A 28 -6.20 -10.36 0.13
C ALA A 28 -5.63 -9.10 -0.54
N LEU A 29 -6.40 -8.45 -1.39
CA LEU A 29 -6.00 -7.19 -2.01
C LEU A 29 -5.75 -6.11 -0.97
N PHE A 30 -6.65 -5.99 0.00
CA PHE A 30 -6.52 -5.00 1.08
C PHE A 30 -5.25 -5.26 1.91
N ARG A 31 -5.04 -6.51 2.31
CA ARG A 31 -3.86 -6.88 3.10
C ARG A 31 -2.57 -6.67 2.33
N ARG A 32 -2.55 -7.07 1.07
CA ARG A 32 -1.36 -6.87 0.24
C ARG A 32 -1.07 -5.39 0.03
N GLY A 33 -2.10 -4.60 -0.23
CA GLY A 33 -1.96 -3.16 -0.37
C GLY A 33 -1.42 -2.51 0.89
N THR A 34 -1.96 -2.91 2.06
CA THR A 34 -1.48 -2.41 3.34
C THR A 34 -0.01 -2.77 3.57
N ALA A 35 0.35 -4.04 3.29
CA ALA A 35 1.73 -4.50 3.46
C ALA A 35 2.69 -3.72 2.55
N ARG A 36 2.29 -3.50 1.30
CA ARG A 36 3.10 -2.74 0.35
C ARG A 36 3.25 -1.28 0.77
N ALA A 37 2.18 -0.68 1.30
CA ALA A 37 2.24 0.69 1.80
C ALA A 37 3.21 0.81 2.96
N LYS A 38 3.23 -0.18 3.86
CA LYS A 38 4.16 -0.21 4.97
C LYS A 38 5.60 -0.43 4.52
N SER A 39 5.79 -1.06 3.36
CA SER A 39 7.10 -1.26 2.75
C SER A 39 7.51 -0.10 1.84
N ALA A 40 6.77 0.99 1.84
CA ALA A 40 7.00 2.17 1.02
C ALA A 40 6.79 1.94 -0.48
N GLU A 41 6.12 0.86 -0.85
CA GLU A 41 5.75 0.58 -2.25
C GLU A 41 4.39 1.19 -2.54
N TYR A 42 4.32 2.51 -2.52
CA TYR A 42 3.07 3.24 -2.58
C TYR A 42 2.29 3.05 -3.88
N ALA A 43 2.97 3.03 -5.00
CA ALA A 43 2.31 2.85 -6.29
C ALA A 43 1.62 1.49 -6.38
N ALA A 44 2.33 0.43 -5.97
CA ALA A 44 1.78 -0.92 -5.96
C ALA A 44 0.66 -1.04 -4.93
N ALA A 45 0.84 -0.42 -3.76
CA ALA A 45 -0.18 -0.41 -2.71
C ALA A 45 -1.47 0.24 -3.21
N ARG A 46 -1.36 1.38 -3.88
CA ARG A 46 -2.53 2.06 -4.43
C ARG A 46 -3.25 1.21 -5.46
N ALA A 47 -2.50 0.52 -6.31
CA ALA A 47 -3.09 -0.36 -7.31
C ALA A 47 -3.93 -1.46 -6.66
N ASP A 48 -3.39 -2.10 -5.62
CA ASP A 48 -4.11 -3.13 -4.88
C ASP A 48 -5.35 -2.59 -4.18
N LEU A 49 -5.20 -1.44 -3.52
CA LEU A 49 -6.31 -0.82 -2.80
C LEU A 49 -7.40 -0.32 -3.75
N LEU A 50 -7.02 0.18 -4.91
CA LEU A 50 -7.98 0.59 -5.93
C LEU A 50 -8.74 -0.61 -6.48
N ALA A 51 -8.05 -1.73 -6.73
CA ALA A 51 -8.69 -2.95 -7.17
C ALA A 51 -9.71 -3.43 -6.13
N ALA A 52 -9.31 -3.41 -4.85
CA ALA A 52 -10.21 -3.78 -3.75
C ALA A 52 -11.42 -2.84 -3.69
N SER A 53 -11.21 -1.55 -3.86
CA SER A 53 -12.27 -0.56 -3.86
C SER A 53 -13.28 -0.77 -4.98
N LYS A 54 -12.82 -1.19 -6.15
CA LYS A 54 -13.70 -1.49 -7.28
C LYS A 54 -14.57 -2.70 -7.01
N LEU A 55 -14.00 -3.69 -6.32
CA LEU A 55 -14.74 -4.92 -5.99
C LEU A 55 -15.72 -4.69 -4.84
N ASP A 56 -15.34 -3.87 -3.86
CA ASP A 56 -16.20 -3.57 -2.72
C ASP A 56 -16.12 -2.08 -2.38
N PRO A 57 -16.89 -1.24 -3.09
CA PRO A 57 -16.87 0.21 -2.85
C PRO A 57 -17.49 0.64 -1.51
N LYS A 58 -18.15 -0.26 -0.82
CA LYS A 58 -18.80 0.03 0.45
C LYS A 58 -17.87 -0.04 1.65
N LEU A 59 -16.70 -0.65 1.51
CA LEU A 59 -15.75 -0.78 2.60
C LEU A 59 -15.01 0.53 2.84
N LYS A 60 -15.31 1.15 3.97
CA LYS A 60 -14.64 2.38 4.41
C LYS A 60 -13.15 2.17 4.62
N GLU A 61 -12.79 1.01 5.14
CA GLU A 61 -11.39 0.67 5.44
C GLU A 61 -10.49 0.81 4.22
N ILE A 62 -11.00 0.41 3.05
CA ILE A 62 -10.24 0.52 1.80
C ILE A 62 -10.02 1.98 1.44
N ARG A 63 -11.05 2.80 1.59
CA ARG A 63 -10.96 4.25 1.31
C ARG A 63 -9.97 4.92 2.25
N GLU A 64 -10.04 4.57 3.52
CA GLU A 64 -9.12 5.11 4.52
C GLU A 64 -7.69 4.70 4.23
N ALA A 65 -7.48 3.44 3.83
CA ALA A 65 -6.17 2.93 3.46
C ALA A 65 -5.62 3.65 2.23
N LEU A 66 -6.46 3.89 1.22
CA LEU A 66 -6.06 4.63 0.02
C LEU A 66 -5.67 6.06 0.36
N SER A 67 -6.45 6.72 1.20
CA SER A 67 -6.18 8.09 1.63
C SER A 67 -4.85 8.15 2.39
N ALA A 68 -4.66 7.24 3.33
CA ALA A 68 -3.42 7.15 4.11
C ALA A 68 -2.23 6.88 3.20
N CYS A 69 -2.39 6.01 2.21
CA CYS A 69 -1.33 5.70 1.25
C CYS A 69 -0.94 6.93 0.43
N LYS A 70 -1.93 7.69 -0.04
CA LYS A 70 -1.68 8.92 -0.78
C LYS A 70 -0.94 9.96 0.07
N GLU A 71 -1.35 10.11 1.32
CA GLU A 71 -0.71 11.03 2.25
C GLU A 71 0.73 10.60 2.54
N ALA A 72 0.96 9.31 2.75
CA ALA A 72 2.29 8.79 3.00
C ALA A 72 3.20 8.98 1.78
N GLU A 73 2.68 8.74 0.59
CA GLU A 73 3.42 8.94 -0.65
C GLU A 73 3.78 10.42 -0.83
N ALA A 74 2.82 11.32 -0.60
CA ALA A 74 3.06 12.75 -0.69
C ALA A 74 4.09 13.21 0.33
N ALA A 75 4.03 12.68 1.55
CA ALA A 75 5.02 13.00 2.58
C ALA A 75 6.41 12.52 2.20
N ALA A 76 6.50 11.32 1.63
CA ALA A 76 7.78 10.78 1.18
C ALA A 76 8.36 11.61 0.04
N LYS A 77 7.54 12.01 -0.92
CA LYS A 77 7.96 12.86 -2.03
C LYS A 77 8.40 14.25 -1.56
N ALA A 78 7.68 14.80 -0.58
CA ALA A 78 8.03 16.10 0.00
C ALA A 78 9.37 16.03 0.71
N LYS A 79 9.64 14.95 1.42
CA LYS A 79 10.92 14.72 2.07
C LYS A 79 12.06 14.66 1.05
N ASP A 80 11.86 13.93 -0.04
CA ASP A 80 12.86 13.80 -1.09
C ASP A 80 13.14 15.16 -1.76
N LYS A 81 12.10 15.94 -2.02
CA LYS A 81 12.24 17.26 -2.59
C LYS A 81 13.01 18.20 -1.66
N ALA A 82 12.68 18.17 -0.38
CA ALA A 82 13.35 19.01 0.62
C ALA A 82 14.83 18.64 0.73
N PHE A 83 15.13 17.36 0.71
CA PHE A 83 16.49 16.86 0.77
C PHE A 83 17.28 17.28 -0.48
N ALA A 84 16.70 17.12 -1.66
CA ALA A 84 17.33 17.51 -2.91
C ALA A 84 17.57 19.02 -2.96
N ALA A 85 16.60 19.81 -2.50
CA ALA A 85 16.74 21.27 -2.45
C ALA A 85 17.89 21.69 -1.56
N LYS A 86 18.06 21.01 -0.43
CA LYS A 86 19.18 21.30 0.49
C LYS A 86 20.53 20.96 -0.14
N MET A 87 20.58 19.89 -0.93
CA MET A 87 21.81 19.47 -1.58
C MET A 87 22.25 20.44 -2.68
N PHE A 88 21.30 21.03 -3.37
CA PHE A 88 21.58 21.94 -4.48
C PHE A 88 21.48 23.42 -4.11
N GLY A 89 20.98 23.68 -2.93
CA GLY A 89 20.86 25.05 -2.43
C GLY A 89 22.07 25.47 -1.68
#